data_812a38d45ab54bbba0df3e5d2038db84
#
_entry.id   812a38d45ab54bbba0df3e5d2038db84
#
_cell.length_a   1.000
_cell.length_b   1.000
_cell.length_c   1.000
_cell.angle_alpha   90.00
_cell.angle_beta   90.00
_cell.angle_gamma   90.00
#
_symmetry.space_group_name_H-M   'P 1'
#
loop_
_entity.id
_entity.type
_entity.pdbx_description
1 polymer ?
#
loop_
_entity_poly.entity_id
_entity_poly.type
_entity_poly.pdbx_seq_one_letter_code
_entity_poly.pdbx_strand_id
1 'polypeptide(L)'
;MNNSDIYRKALALDPLTEGEALQIYRSAPLAELMLAADALRREQAGDPQVVTWQIDRNVNITNVCISGCKFCNFHCKPHQSDKAYITAIEEYDAKIRETLALGGD
;
A
#
# COMPACT_ATOMS: atom_id res chain seq x y z
N MET A 1 -22.94 -5.41 -18.07
CA MET A 1 -23.00 -4.02 -17.51
C MET A 1 -21.93 -3.21 -18.24
N ASN A 2 -22.19 -1.99 -18.60
CA ASN A 2 -21.19 -1.14 -19.22
C ASN A 2 -20.30 -0.47 -18.14
N ASN A 3 -19.14 0.09 -18.54
CA ASN A 3 -18.22 0.70 -17.58
C ASN A 3 -18.85 1.87 -16.81
N SER A 4 -19.74 2.65 -17.45
CA SER A 4 -20.41 3.77 -16.79
C SER A 4 -21.33 3.32 -15.64
N ASP A 5 -21.99 2.17 -15.78
CA ASP A 5 -22.81 1.62 -14.71
C ASP A 5 -21.96 1.16 -13.53
N ILE A 6 -20.78 0.57 -13.82
CA ILE A 6 -19.83 0.14 -12.79
C ILE A 6 -19.25 1.36 -12.06
N TYR A 7 -18.89 2.43 -12.77
CA TYR A 7 -18.45 3.69 -12.15
C TYR A 7 -19.52 4.29 -11.25
N ARG A 8 -20.78 4.31 -11.73
CA ARG A 8 -21.90 4.82 -10.90
C ARG A 8 -22.08 4.02 -9.62
N LYS A 9 -21.95 2.70 -9.72
CA LYS A 9 -22.00 1.79 -8.56
C LYS A 9 -20.85 2.09 -7.59
N ALA A 10 -19.62 2.25 -8.09
CA ALA A 10 -18.47 2.58 -7.26
C ALA A 10 -18.63 3.95 -6.57
N LEU A 11 -19.14 4.96 -7.28
CA LEU A 11 -19.38 6.29 -6.70
C LEU A 11 -20.50 6.30 -5.66
N ALA A 12 -21.43 5.35 -5.74
CA ALA A 12 -22.43 5.12 -4.69
C ALA A 12 -21.87 4.34 -3.47
N LEU A 13 -20.58 4.03 -3.47
CA LEU A 13 -19.90 3.21 -2.46
C LEU A 13 -20.43 1.76 -2.36
N ASP A 14 -21.10 1.29 -3.40
CA ASP A 14 -21.51 -0.09 -3.50
C ASP A 14 -20.32 -0.98 -3.90
N PRO A 15 -20.05 -2.07 -3.18
CA PRO A 15 -18.94 -2.98 -3.50
C PRO A 15 -19.03 -3.53 -4.92
N LEU A 16 -17.95 -3.45 -5.66
CA LEU A 16 -17.86 -4.09 -6.98
C LEU A 16 -17.68 -5.60 -6.81
N THR A 17 -18.33 -6.35 -7.67
CA THR A 17 -18.05 -7.78 -7.80
C THR A 17 -16.70 -8.00 -8.48
N GLU A 18 -16.14 -9.19 -8.33
CA GLU A 18 -14.88 -9.58 -9.00
C GLU A 18 -14.99 -9.43 -10.53
N GLY A 19 -16.12 -9.82 -11.11
CA GLY A 19 -16.37 -9.68 -12.55
C GLY A 19 -16.39 -8.22 -13.01
N GLU A 20 -17.03 -7.33 -12.25
CA GLU A 20 -17.06 -5.89 -12.53
C GLU A 20 -15.67 -5.27 -12.42
N ALA A 21 -14.94 -5.59 -11.38
CA ALA A 21 -13.56 -5.13 -11.19
C ALA A 21 -12.65 -5.59 -12.33
N LEU A 22 -12.76 -6.85 -12.73
CA LEU A 22 -12.00 -7.40 -13.86
C LEU A 22 -12.38 -6.75 -15.19
N GLN A 23 -13.65 -6.44 -15.40
CA GLN A 23 -14.11 -5.72 -16.58
C GLN A 23 -13.46 -4.33 -16.66
N ILE A 24 -13.51 -3.55 -15.58
CA ILE A 24 -12.87 -2.22 -15.51
C ILE A 24 -11.36 -2.34 -15.77
N TYR A 25 -10.70 -3.28 -15.12
CA TYR A 25 -9.26 -3.49 -15.32
C TYR A 25 -8.88 -3.74 -16.77
N ARG A 26 -9.70 -4.50 -17.53
CA ARG A 26 -9.40 -4.90 -18.90
C ARG A 26 -9.86 -3.91 -19.97
N SER A 27 -10.93 -3.18 -19.72
CA SER A 27 -11.61 -2.42 -20.77
C SER A 27 -11.80 -0.94 -20.48
N ALA A 28 -11.53 -0.45 -19.28
CA ALA A 28 -11.73 0.95 -18.95
C ALA A 28 -10.65 1.82 -19.60
N PRO A 29 -11.01 2.88 -20.32
CA PRO A 29 -10.06 3.91 -20.70
C PRO A 29 -9.44 4.53 -19.44
N LEU A 30 -8.12 4.68 -19.43
CA LEU A 30 -7.39 5.17 -18.25
C LEU A 30 -7.92 6.52 -17.76
N ALA A 31 -8.25 7.43 -18.69
CA ALA A 31 -8.78 8.74 -18.33
C ALA A 31 -10.12 8.66 -17.58
N GLU A 32 -11.02 7.77 -18.00
CA GLU A 32 -12.30 7.56 -17.31
C GLU A 32 -12.09 6.96 -15.91
N LEU A 33 -11.19 5.99 -15.81
CA LEU A 33 -10.85 5.37 -14.52
C LEU A 33 -10.24 6.40 -13.55
N MET A 34 -9.36 7.27 -14.04
CA MET A 34 -8.77 8.35 -13.24
C MET A 34 -9.82 9.34 -12.76
N LEU A 35 -10.76 9.75 -13.62
CA LEU A 35 -11.85 10.64 -13.24
C LEU A 35 -12.77 10.02 -12.19
N ALA A 36 -13.12 8.75 -12.34
CA ALA A 36 -13.95 8.04 -11.37
C ALA A 36 -13.24 7.87 -10.03
N ALA A 37 -11.95 7.53 -10.05
CA ALA A 37 -11.14 7.38 -8.83
C ALA A 37 -10.97 8.72 -8.09
N ASP A 38 -10.71 9.83 -8.81
CA ASP A 38 -10.60 11.15 -8.18
C ASP A 38 -11.94 11.62 -7.62
N ALA A 39 -13.05 11.39 -8.32
CA ALA A 39 -14.39 11.71 -7.81
C ALA A 39 -14.68 10.94 -6.51
N LEU A 40 -14.38 9.64 -6.48
CA LEU A 40 -14.55 8.81 -5.28
C LEU A 40 -13.65 9.29 -4.12
N ARG A 41 -12.40 9.62 -4.40
CA ARG A 41 -11.48 10.19 -3.40
C ARG A 41 -12.04 11.47 -2.78
N ARG A 42 -12.55 12.38 -3.62
CA ARG A 42 -13.14 13.66 -3.16
C ARG A 42 -14.35 13.45 -2.29
N GLU A 43 -15.20 12.51 -2.63
CA GLU A 43 -16.39 12.18 -1.83
C GLU A 43 -16.00 11.63 -0.45
N GLN A 44 -14.92 10.84 -0.37
CA GLN A 44 -14.51 10.21 0.89
C GLN A 44 -13.54 11.03 1.74
N ALA A 45 -12.91 12.05 1.18
CA ALA A 45 -11.83 12.77 1.85
C ALA A 45 -12.29 13.76 2.94
N GLY A 46 -13.58 13.97 3.15
CA GLY A 46 -14.11 14.98 4.07
C GLY A 46 -13.85 16.41 3.56
N ASP A 47 -12.60 16.85 3.51
CA ASP A 47 -12.19 18.06 2.81
C ASP A 47 -11.32 17.69 1.58
N PRO A 48 -11.85 17.85 0.35
CA PRO A 48 -11.13 17.46 -0.86
C PRO A 48 -9.88 18.31 -1.17
N GLN A 49 -9.72 19.45 -0.50
CA GLN A 49 -8.52 20.30 -0.63
C GLN A 49 -7.37 19.84 0.25
N VAL A 50 -7.65 18.97 1.22
CA VAL A 50 -6.63 18.46 2.14
C VAL A 50 -6.12 17.11 1.67
N VAL A 51 -4.82 16.98 1.52
CA VAL A 51 -4.12 15.72 1.31
C VAL A 51 -3.30 15.43 2.56
N THR A 52 -3.68 14.37 3.27
CA THR A 52 -2.95 13.91 4.45
C THR A 52 -1.80 13.00 4.05
N TRP A 53 -0.74 13.04 4.82
CA TRP A 53 0.41 12.16 4.67
C TRP A 53 1.07 11.95 6.03
N GLN A 54 1.85 10.89 6.15
CA GLN A 54 2.62 10.64 7.36
C GLN A 54 4.04 10.20 6.97
N ILE A 55 4.99 10.46 7.85
CA ILE A 55 6.33 9.91 7.75
C ILE A 55 6.33 8.63 8.56
N ASP A 56 6.63 7.54 7.89
CA ASP A 56 6.73 6.21 8.48
C ASP A 56 8.07 5.57 8.08
N ARG A 57 8.55 4.66 8.91
CA ARG A 57 9.79 3.95 8.65
C ARG A 57 9.66 2.48 9.03
N ASN A 58 9.86 1.62 8.07
CA ASN A 58 9.94 0.20 8.33
C ASN A 58 11.31 -0.15 8.95
N VAL A 59 11.29 -0.80 10.10
CA VAL A 59 12.49 -1.31 10.77
C VAL A 59 12.31 -2.80 11.00
N ASN A 60 13.03 -3.61 10.22
CA ASN A 60 12.94 -5.05 10.35
C ASN A 60 13.89 -5.54 11.46
N ILE A 61 13.41 -6.42 12.32
CA ILE A 61 14.20 -7.06 13.37
C ILE A 61 15.28 -7.96 12.76
N THR A 62 14.87 -8.73 11.76
CA THR A 62 15.72 -9.69 11.05
C THR A 62 15.14 -9.99 9.67
N ASN A 63 15.96 -10.43 8.76
CA ASN A 63 15.50 -11.02 7.48
C ASN A 63 15.41 -12.54 7.54
N VAL A 64 15.76 -13.18 8.65
CA VAL A 64 15.62 -14.63 8.80
C VAL A 64 14.15 -15.00 8.97
N CYS A 65 13.65 -15.87 8.09
CA CYS A 65 12.25 -16.27 8.08
C CYS A 65 12.11 -17.74 7.68
N ILE A 66 11.22 -18.44 8.38
CA ILE A 66 10.92 -19.86 8.13
C ILE A 66 9.79 -20.06 7.13
N SER A 67 9.02 -19.02 6.80
CA SER A 67 7.79 -19.13 5.97
C SER A 67 8.07 -19.56 4.53
N GLY A 68 9.19 -19.14 3.94
CA GLY A 68 9.56 -19.54 2.58
C GLY A 68 8.62 -19.05 1.48
N CYS A 69 8.01 -17.87 1.65
CA CYS A 69 7.09 -17.29 0.67
C CYS A 69 7.78 -17.06 -0.67
N LYS A 70 7.17 -17.54 -1.75
CA LYS A 70 7.77 -17.50 -3.09
C LYS A 70 7.95 -16.08 -3.66
N PHE A 71 7.11 -15.14 -3.26
CA PHE A 71 7.19 -13.74 -3.72
C PHE A 71 8.18 -12.90 -2.90
N CYS A 72 8.55 -13.32 -1.68
CA CYS A 72 9.34 -12.52 -0.76
C CYS A 72 10.84 -12.64 -1.07
N ASN A 73 11.40 -11.63 -1.69
CA ASN A 73 12.84 -11.55 -1.97
C ASN A 73 13.66 -11.03 -0.78
N PHE A 74 13.01 -10.55 0.26
CA PHE A 74 13.66 -10.00 1.45
C PHE A 74 14.20 -11.07 2.40
N HIS A 75 13.50 -12.20 2.56
CA HIS A 75 13.83 -13.21 3.55
C HIS A 75 15.04 -14.06 3.17
N CYS A 76 15.74 -14.54 4.18
CA CYS A 76 16.71 -15.64 4.04
C CYS A 76 16.35 -16.80 4.98
N LYS A 77 16.86 -17.98 4.66
CA LYS A 77 16.69 -19.17 5.49
C LYS A 77 17.68 -19.12 6.68
N PRO A 78 17.38 -19.79 7.82
CA PRO A 78 18.27 -19.83 8.97
C PRO A 78 19.69 -20.32 8.68
N HIS A 79 19.87 -21.17 7.68
CA HIS A 79 21.19 -21.69 7.28
C HIS A 79 21.99 -20.76 6.34
N GLN A 80 21.39 -19.67 5.85
CA GLN A 80 22.03 -18.69 4.97
C GLN A 80 22.69 -17.58 5.78
N SER A 81 23.65 -17.95 6.61
CA SER A 81 24.29 -17.03 7.58
C SER A 81 25.04 -15.86 6.94
N ASP A 82 25.47 -16.00 5.68
CA ASP A 82 26.10 -14.95 4.88
C ASP A 82 25.16 -13.79 4.54
N LYS A 83 23.86 -14.05 4.53
CA LYS A 83 22.79 -13.07 4.20
C LYS A 83 21.98 -12.64 5.42
N ALA A 84 22.04 -13.42 6.50
CA ALA A 84 21.26 -13.21 7.70
C ALA A 84 21.75 -11.99 8.48
N TYR A 85 20.83 -11.20 9.00
CA TYR A 85 21.14 -10.16 9.97
C TYR A 85 20.09 -10.11 11.09
N ILE A 86 20.49 -9.56 12.21
CA ILE A 86 19.62 -9.14 13.32
C ILE A 86 19.96 -7.68 13.58
N THR A 87 18.95 -6.80 13.54
CA THR A 87 19.13 -5.37 13.77
C THR A 87 19.52 -5.12 15.23
N ALA A 88 20.64 -4.44 15.45
CA ALA A 88 21.10 -4.06 16.78
C ALA A 88 20.19 -2.99 17.39
N ILE A 89 20.14 -2.95 18.72
CA ILE A 89 19.29 -1.98 19.45
C ILE A 89 19.70 -0.53 19.16
N GLU A 90 20.97 -0.28 18.98
CA GLU A 90 21.53 1.02 18.64
C GLU A 90 21.06 1.49 17.26
N GLU A 91 20.91 0.58 16.31
CA GLU A 91 20.40 0.87 14.99
C GLU A 91 18.89 1.19 15.04
N TYR A 92 18.12 0.51 15.89
CA TYR A 92 16.72 0.85 16.16
C TYR A 92 16.60 2.27 16.72
N ASP A 93 17.37 2.59 17.76
CA ASP A 93 17.34 3.92 18.37
C ASP A 93 17.69 5.02 17.37
N ALA A 94 18.71 4.80 16.55
CA ALA A 94 19.09 5.76 15.50
C ALA A 94 17.94 5.98 14.49
N LYS A 95 17.32 4.92 14.00
CA LYS A 95 16.21 5.00 13.04
C LYS A 95 14.98 5.67 13.65
N ILE A 96 14.65 5.39 14.90
CA ILE A 96 13.56 6.05 15.62
C ILE A 96 13.83 7.55 15.75
N ARG A 97 15.02 7.94 16.20
CA ARG A 97 15.40 9.35 16.35
C ARG A 97 15.33 10.11 15.02
N GLU A 98 15.85 9.52 13.94
CA GLU A 98 15.76 10.11 12.59
C GLU A 98 14.30 10.31 12.16
N THR A 99 13.43 9.33 12.39
CA THR A 99 12.01 9.42 12.04
C THR A 99 11.31 10.54 12.81
N LEU A 100 11.55 10.61 14.12
CA LEU A 100 11.00 11.67 14.97
C LEU A 100 11.53 13.06 14.56
N ALA A 101 12.82 13.17 14.22
CA ALA A 101 13.41 14.42 13.75
C ALA A 101 12.79 14.92 12.44
N LEU A 102 12.28 14.02 11.61
CA LEU A 102 11.55 14.34 10.37
C LEU A 102 10.06 14.62 10.60
N GLY A 103 9.56 14.49 11.83
CA GLY A 103 8.16 14.68 12.16
C GLY A 103 7.30 13.42 12.00
N GLY A 104 7.91 12.24 12.01
CA GLY A 104 7.21 10.95 12.04
C GLY A 104 6.75 10.56 13.45
N ASP A 105 5.87 9.56 13.53
CA ASP A 105 5.32 8.98 14.75
C ASP A 105 5.92 7.59 15.04
#